data_1327f06d9187cecc040ce876c4e513ca
#
_entry.id   1327f06d9187cecc040ce876c4e513ca
#
_cell.length_a   1.000
_cell.length_b   1.000
_cell.length_c   1.000
_cell.angle_alpha   90.00
_cell.angle_beta   90.00
_cell.angle_gamma   90.00
#
_symmetry.space_group_name_H-M   'P 1'
#
loop_
_entity.id
_entity.type
_entity.pdbx_description
1 polymer ?
#
loop_
_entity_poly.entity_id
_entity_poly.type
_entity_poly.pdbx_seq_one_letter_code
_entity_poly.pdbx_strand_id
1 'polypeptide(L)'
;ATDWIHIDWKATDWLTLGGGKQVVGIGGYEYDRAPIDLYYCSEFWNNIACYQLGISGTFNAAPGDNLLLQVCNSPMRGYITDDSGNNVGNSKVAVNLMWYGSHGFYESIWSANAFQNSTDSWMYYVALGNRFNITEWLRWDIDLMDRLGKGSGFIGDFSIMSEISAAPVDGLRVHAKFTWDRNKECHEDWLVLSGTNVRTVSGGVEYHPVKRSRDAVKLFAMAG
;
A
#
# COMPACT_ATOMS: atom_id res chain seq x y z
N ALA A 1 -10.87 -1.92 -19.08
CA ALA A 1 -10.74 -2.88 -17.97
C ALA A 1 -11.38 -2.27 -16.72
N THR A 2 -12.06 -3.08 -15.92
CA THR A 2 -12.64 -2.64 -14.65
C THR A 2 -11.56 -2.77 -13.59
N ASP A 3 -11.19 -1.66 -12.93
CA ASP A 3 -10.14 -1.69 -11.92
C ASP A 3 -10.63 -2.27 -10.61
N TRP A 4 -11.86 -1.96 -10.22
CA TRP A 4 -12.42 -2.33 -8.95
C TRP A 4 -13.91 -2.67 -9.07
N ILE A 5 -14.32 -3.83 -8.54
CA ILE A 5 -15.71 -4.25 -8.38
C ILE A 5 -15.77 -5.34 -7.30
N HIS A 6 -16.38 -5.02 -6.16
CA HIS A 6 -16.56 -5.98 -5.07
C HIS A 6 -17.87 -5.74 -4.34
N ILE A 7 -18.27 -6.73 -3.56
CA ILE A 7 -19.43 -6.69 -2.69
C ILE A 7 -18.97 -6.97 -1.27
N ASP A 8 -19.40 -6.13 -0.34
CA ASP A 8 -19.25 -6.35 1.09
C ASP A 8 -20.60 -6.71 1.70
N TRP A 9 -20.59 -7.75 2.51
CA TRP A 9 -21.73 -8.20 3.26
C TRP A 9 -21.43 -8.19 4.76
N LYS A 10 -22.10 -7.31 5.50
CA LYS A 10 -22.03 -7.28 6.96
C LYS A 10 -22.80 -8.48 7.52
N ALA A 11 -22.08 -9.56 7.78
CA ALA A 11 -22.65 -10.82 8.27
C ALA A 11 -23.06 -10.71 9.76
N THR A 12 -22.29 -9.99 10.56
CA THR A 12 -22.56 -9.67 11.98
C THR A 12 -22.03 -8.27 12.29
N ASP A 13 -22.19 -7.80 13.53
CA ASP A 13 -21.60 -6.50 13.93
C ASP A 13 -20.07 -6.52 14.03
N TRP A 14 -19.49 -7.68 14.16
CA TRP A 14 -18.04 -7.86 14.26
C TRP A 14 -17.40 -8.47 13.01
N LEU A 15 -18.19 -8.91 11.99
CA LEU A 15 -17.68 -9.56 10.79
C LEU A 15 -18.34 -8.99 9.52
N THR A 16 -17.50 -8.51 8.62
CA THR A 16 -17.87 -8.19 7.23
C THR A 16 -17.12 -9.13 6.28
N LEU A 17 -17.84 -9.75 5.36
CA LEU A 17 -17.29 -10.60 4.31
C LEU A 17 -17.28 -9.83 2.98
N GLY A 18 -16.16 -9.88 2.27
CA GLY A 18 -15.98 -9.24 0.98
C GLY A 18 -15.67 -10.23 -0.13
N GLY A 19 -16.07 -9.92 -1.35
CA GLY A 19 -15.75 -10.74 -2.51
C GLY A 19 -15.77 -9.96 -3.81
N GLY A 20 -14.86 -10.27 -4.72
CA GLY A 20 -14.72 -9.59 -6.01
C GLY A 20 -13.32 -9.10 -6.30
N LYS A 21 -13.19 -8.19 -7.28
CA LYS A 21 -11.92 -7.51 -7.57
C LYS A 21 -11.74 -6.35 -6.60
N GLN A 22 -10.83 -6.48 -5.67
CA GLN A 22 -10.63 -5.60 -4.53
C GLN A 22 -9.15 -5.24 -4.37
N VAL A 23 -8.87 -4.23 -3.54
CA VAL A 23 -7.51 -3.83 -3.20
C VAL A 23 -6.83 -4.96 -2.45
N VAL A 24 -5.58 -5.27 -2.79
CA VAL A 24 -4.76 -6.25 -2.06
C VAL A 24 -4.46 -5.68 -0.67
N GLY A 25 -4.70 -6.47 0.37
CA GLY A 25 -4.53 -6.05 1.76
C GLY A 25 -3.06 -5.90 2.16
N ILE A 26 -2.44 -4.79 1.79
CA ILE A 26 -1.07 -4.44 2.12
C ILE A 26 -1.08 -3.20 3.01
N GLY A 27 -0.29 -3.21 4.07
CA GLY A 27 -0.17 -2.09 5.00
C GLY A 27 0.61 -0.92 4.41
N GLY A 28 0.61 0.19 5.15
CA GLY A 28 1.30 1.41 4.76
C GLY A 28 0.36 2.53 4.34
N TYR A 29 0.68 3.74 4.77
CA TYR A 29 -0.12 4.94 4.45
C TYR A 29 0.09 5.43 3.02
N GLU A 30 1.24 5.14 2.41
CA GLU A 30 1.43 5.43 0.99
C GLU A 30 0.50 4.54 0.14
N TYR A 31 0.40 3.26 0.49
CA TYR A 31 -0.44 2.32 -0.25
C TYR A 31 -1.95 2.53 -0.05
N ASP A 32 -2.36 3.01 1.12
CA ASP A 32 -3.77 3.28 1.47
C ASP A 32 -4.33 4.56 0.82
N ARG A 33 -3.46 5.43 0.28
CA ARG A 33 -3.91 6.70 -0.32
C ARG A 33 -4.50 6.50 -1.71
N ALA A 34 -5.45 7.39 -2.04
CA ALA A 34 -5.93 7.50 -3.41
C ALA A 34 -4.81 7.97 -4.36
N PRO A 35 -4.70 7.45 -5.59
CA PRO A 35 -3.65 7.82 -6.54
C PRO A 35 -3.54 9.33 -6.81
N ILE A 36 -4.66 10.06 -6.72
CA ILE A 36 -4.70 11.51 -6.92
C ILE A 36 -3.97 12.31 -5.81
N ASP A 37 -3.72 11.68 -4.66
CA ASP A 37 -3.07 12.28 -3.49
C ASP A 37 -1.63 11.79 -3.32
N LEU A 38 -1.10 11.09 -4.31
CA LEU A 38 0.22 10.52 -4.31
C LEU A 38 1.16 11.27 -5.25
N TYR A 39 2.31 11.67 -4.73
CA TYR A 39 3.36 12.33 -5.47
C TYR A 39 4.71 11.70 -5.11
N TYR A 40 5.58 11.49 -6.09
CA TYR A 40 6.92 10.92 -5.91
C TYR A 40 6.88 9.64 -5.06
N CYS A 41 6.13 8.65 -5.57
CA CYS A 41 5.91 7.39 -4.86
C CYS A 41 7.16 6.53 -4.80
N SER A 42 7.17 5.58 -3.85
CA SER A 42 8.15 4.50 -3.82
C SER A 42 8.04 3.63 -5.08
N GLU A 43 9.13 2.95 -5.45
CA GLU A 43 9.15 1.99 -6.54
C GLU A 43 8.16 0.84 -6.30
N PHE A 44 7.98 0.43 -5.04
CA PHE A 44 6.97 -0.54 -4.67
C PHE A 44 5.57 -0.10 -5.11
N TRP A 45 5.17 1.12 -4.74
CA TRP A 45 3.85 1.63 -5.07
C TRP A 45 3.64 1.78 -6.59
N ASN A 46 4.67 2.25 -7.30
CA ASN A 46 4.60 2.47 -8.75
C ASN A 46 4.36 1.17 -9.53
N ASN A 47 4.79 0.04 -8.99
CA ASN A 47 4.80 -1.23 -9.73
C ASN A 47 3.77 -2.25 -9.25
N ILE A 48 3.17 -2.07 -8.06
CA ILE A 48 2.22 -3.05 -7.50
C ILE A 48 0.91 -3.11 -8.28
N ALA A 49 0.44 -4.31 -8.57
CA ALA A 49 -0.89 -4.53 -9.14
C ALA A 49 -1.95 -4.52 -8.03
N CYS A 50 -2.40 -3.31 -7.65
CA CYS A 50 -3.23 -3.05 -6.47
C CYS A 50 -4.54 -3.84 -6.42
N TYR A 51 -5.17 -4.16 -7.56
CA TYR A 51 -6.50 -4.74 -7.60
C TYR A 51 -6.46 -6.19 -8.04
N GLN A 52 -6.90 -7.10 -7.16
CA GLN A 52 -6.91 -8.53 -7.41
C GLN A 52 -8.27 -9.14 -7.12
N LEU A 53 -8.63 -10.21 -7.87
CA LEU A 53 -9.82 -10.99 -7.57
C LEU A 53 -9.57 -11.82 -6.31
N GLY A 54 -10.50 -11.77 -5.34
CA GLY A 54 -10.36 -12.49 -4.09
C GLY A 54 -11.57 -12.40 -3.19
N ILE A 55 -11.40 -12.95 -2.00
CA ILE A 55 -12.35 -12.90 -0.89
C ILE A 55 -11.66 -12.37 0.35
N SER A 56 -12.42 -11.73 1.23
CA SER A 56 -11.90 -11.17 2.46
C SER A 56 -12.88 -11.30 3.63
N GLY A 57 -12.35 -11.27 4.83
CA GLY A 57 -13.10 -11.12 6.06
C GLY A 57 -12.48 -10.01 6.89
N THR A 58 -13.28 -9.00 7.24
CA THR A 58 -12.88 -7.93 8.14
C THR A 58 -13.53 -8.14 9.50
N PHE A 59 -12.70 -8.20 10.53
CA PHE A 59 -13.11 -8.44 11.92
C PHE A 59 -12.91 -7.16 12.73
N ASN A 60 -13.97 -6.65 13.33
CA ASN A 60 -13.91 -5.59 14.32
C ASN A 60 -13.45 -6.21 15.66
N ALA A 61 -12.13 -6.22 15.91
CA ALA A 61 -11.52 -6.93 17.03
C ALA A 61 -11.74 -6.19 18.36
N ALA A 62 -11.66 -4.85 18.33
CA ALA A 62 -11.90 -3.97 19.47
C ALA A 62 -12.25 -2.55 18.94
N PRO A 63 -12.73 -1.63 19.81
CA PRO A 63 -12.88 -0.23 19.42
C PRO A 63 -11.55 0.36 18.93
N GLY A 64 -11.50 0.77 17.67
CA GLY A 64 -10.30 1.28 17.03
C GLY A 64 -9.41 0.22 16.38
N ASP A 65 -9.73 -1.08 16.47
CA ASP A 65 -8.93 -2.17 15.91
C ASP A 65 -9.73 -3.03 14.95
N ASN A 66 -9.26 -3.13 13.71
CA ASN A 66 -9.83 -4.01 12.70
C ASN A 66 -8.76 -4.94 12.13
N LEU A 67 -9.10 -6.20 11.97
CA LEU A 67 -8.26 -7.21 11.32
C LEU A 67 -8.88 -7.61 9.99
N LEU A 68 -8.12 -7.54 8.91
CA LEU A 68 -8.49 -8.06 7.60
C LEU A 68 -7.71 -9.33 7.33
N LEU A 69 -8.42 -10.41 6.99
CA LEU A 69 -7.87 -11.60 6.37
C LEU A 69 -8.37 -11.66 4.92
N GLN A 70 -7.45 -11.76 3.96
CA GLN A 70 -7.79 -11.79 2.54
C GLN A 70 -7.03 -12.92 1.83
N VAL A 71 -7.73 -13.60 0.93
CA VAL A 71 -7.13 -14.52 -0.05
C VAL A 71 -7.50 -14.03 -1.44
N CYS A 72 -6.51 -13.74 -2.26
CA CYS A 72 -6.72 -13.20 -3.61
C CYS A 72 -5.69 -13.74 -4.60
N ASN A 73 -5.84 -13.36 -5.87
CA ASN A 73 -4.78 -13.60 -6.85
C ASN A 73 -3.52 -12.86 -6.44
N SER A 74 -2.35 -13.45 -6.67
CA SER A 74 -1.08 -12.82 -6.33
C SER A 74 -0.85 -11.54 -7.16
N PRO A 75 -0.47 -10.42 -6.54
CA PRO A 75 -0.05 -9.21 -7.25
C PRO A 75 1.33 -9.39 -7.92
N MET A 76 2.11 -10.38 -7.49
CA MET A 76 3.40 -10.74 -8.07
C MET A 76 3.21 -11.53 -9.37
N ARG A 77 2.58 -10.93 -10.36
CA ARG A 77 2.38 -11.54 -11.66
C ARG A 77 3.67 -11.49 -12.47
N GLY A 78 4.43 -12.58 -12.50
CA GLY A 78 5.18 -12.86 -13.70
C GLY A 78 4.16 -13.18 -14.81
N TYR A 79 4.24 -12.52 -15.95
CA TYR A 79 3.49 -12.96 -17.14
C TYR A 79 3.97 -14.37 -17.46
N ILE A 80 3.18 -15.38 -17.13
CA ILE A 80 3.39 -16.71 -17.69
C ILE A 80 2.86 -16.60 -19.11
N THR A 81 3.75 -16.45 -20.05
CA THR A 81 3.45 -16.61 -21.46
C THR A 81 3.69 -18.07 -21.80
N ASP A 82 2.79 -18.65 -22.62
CA ASP A 82 3.05 -19.91 -23.29
C ASP A 82 4.19 -19.71 -24.33
N ASP A 83 4.64 -20.81 -24.92
CA ASP A 83 5.71 -20.79 -25.96
C ASP A 83 5.34 -19.93 -27.18
N SER A 84 4.09 -19.51 -27.30
CA SER A 84 3.57 -18.63 -28.36
C SER A 84 3.46 -17.17 -27.93
N GLY A 85 3.83 -16.84 -26.68
CA GLY A 85 3.76 -15.49 -26.13
C GLY A 85 2.36 -15.08 -25.62
N ASN A 86 1.39 -16.01 -25.56
CA ASN A 86 0.07 -15.72 -25.04
C ASN A 86 0.03 -15.76 -23.51
N ASN A 87 -0.73 -14.86 -22.92
CA ASN A 87 -0.92 -14.79 -21.47
C ASN A 87 -1.77 -16.00 -21.02
N VAL A 88 -1.14 -17.03 -20.48
CA VAL A 88 -1.84 -18.16 -19.84
C VAL A 88 -2.18 -17.77 -18.41
N GLY A 89 -3.46 -17.73 -18.11
CA GLY A 89 -4.04 -17.23 -16.88
C GLY A 89 -3.31 -17.63 -15.60
N ASN A 90 -3.29 -16.75 -14.64
CA ASN A 90 -2.53 -16.87 -13.41
C ASN A 90 -3.39 -17.50 -12.31
N SER A 91 -3.03 -18.72 -11.87
CA SER A 91 -3.61 -19.39 -10.70
C SER A 91 -2.85 -19.13 -9.40
N LYS A 92 -1.94 -18.15 -9.38
CA LYS A 92 -1.13 -17.81 -8.21
C LYS A 92 -1.96 -17.11 -7.14
N VAL A 93 -1.66 -17.40 -5.89
CA VAL A 93 -2.43 -16.99 -4.74
C VAL A 93 -1.61 -16.03 -3.85
N ALA A 94 -2.30 -15.10 -3.23
CA ALA A 94 -1.81 -14.27 -2.16
C ALA A 94 -2.67 -14.47 -0.91
N VAL A 95 -2.03 -14.47 0.25
CA VAL A 95 -2.69 -14.47 1.56
C VAL A 95 -2.22 -13.24 2.30
N ASN A 96 -3.16 -12.44 2.79
CA ASN A 96 -2.90 -11.15 3.41
C ASN A 96 -3.59 -11.11 4.78
N LEU A 97 -2.82 -10.73 5.79
CA LEU A 97 -3.32 -10.37 7.11
C LEU A 97 -2.97 -8.91 7.35
N MET A 98 -3.96 -8.07 7.64
CA MET A 98 -3.74 -6.66 7.88
C MET A 98 -4.46 -6.20 9.14
N TRP A 99 -3.83 -5.33 9.91
CA TRP A 99 -4.37 -4.68 11.08
C TRP A 99 -4.44 -3.18 10.88
N TYR A 100 -5.64 -2.64 11.09
CA TYR A 100 -5.89 -1.21 11.22
C TYR A 100 -6.06 -0.88 12.69
N GLY A 101 -5.23 0.01 13.21
CA GLY A 101 -5.33 0.53 14.57
C GLY A 101 -5.54 2.05 14.57
N SER A 102 -6.41 2.53 15.45
CA SER A 102 -6.65 3.98 15.63
C SER A 102 -6.77 4.29 17.12
N HIS A 103 -5.72 4.89 17.67
CA HIS A 103 -5.54 5.11 19.10
C HIS A 103 -5.17 6.57 19.40
N GLY A 104 -6.06 7.50 19.05
CA GLY A 104 -5.90 8.92 19.31
C GLY A 104 -4.80 9.55 18.46
N PHE A 105 -3.65 9.89 19.05
CA PHE A 105 -2.56 10.50 18.30
C PHE A 105 -1.80 9.53 17.40
N TYR A 106 -1.98 8.22 17.58
CA TYR A 106 -1.31 7.16 16.85
C TYR A 106 -2.31 6.31 16.08
N GLU A 107 -2.01 6.08 14.79
CA GLU A 107 -2.74 5.15 13.93
C GLU A 107 -1.74 4.22 13.24
N SER A 108 -2.19 3.01 12.91
CA SER A 108 -1.37 2.01 12.24
C SER A 108 -2.13 1.30 11.12
N ILE A 109 -1.40 0.95 10.07
CA ILE A 109 -1.84 0.02 9.02
C ILE A 109 -0.69 -0.98 8.80
N TRP A 110 -0.73 -2.09 9.52
CA TRP A 110 0.31 -3.11 9.44
C TRP A 110 -0.19 -4.33 8.68
N SER A 111 0.69 -4.97 7.95
CA SER A 111 0.36 -6.24 7.29
C SER A 111 1.50 -7.23 7.29
N ALA A 112 1.11 -8.51 7.23
CA ALA A 112 1.95 -9.63 6.86
C ALA A 112 1.32 -10.32 5.65
N ASN A 113 2.09 -10.45 4.59
CA ASN A 113 1.61 -10.91 3.30
C ASN A 113 2.47 -12.07 2.80
N ALA A 114 1.85 -13.05 2.17
CA ALA A 114 2.51 -14.12 1.44
C ALA A 114 2.01 -14.11 -0.01
N PHE A 115 2.89 -13.83 -0.95
CA PHE A 115 2.60 -13.74 -2.37
C PHE A 115 3.29 -14.88 -3.11
N GLN A 116 2.53 -15.71 -3.76
CA GLN A 116 3.11 -16.72 -4.63
C GLN A 116 3.67 -16.07 -5.90
N ASN A 117 4.95 -16.22 -6.13
CA ASN A 117 5.66 -15.62 -7.25
C ASN A 117 5.81 -16.60 -8.43
N SER A 118 6.20 -17.83 -8.15
CA SER A 118 6.23 -18.95 -9.09
C SER A 118 5.52 -20.15 -8.48
N THR A 119 5.41 -21.26 -9.20
CA THR A 119 4.76 -22.47 -8.67
C THR A 119 5.41 -22.96 -7.37
N ASP A 120 6.69 -22.70 -7.18
CA ASP A 120 7.50 -23.26 -6.09
C ASP A 120 8.13 -22.20 -5.18
N SER A 121 7.83 -20.89 -5.38
CA SER A 121 8.40 -19.83 -4.55
C SER A 121 7.35 -18.85 -4.02
N TRP A 122 7.64 -18.29 -2.85
CA TRP A 122 6.84 -17.31 -2.16
C TRP A 122 7.68 -16.09 -1.80
N MET A 123 7.08 -14.92 -1.99
CA MET A 123 7.56 -13.66 -1.44
C MET A 123 6.75 -13.32 -0.20
N TYR A 124 7.44 -12.93 0.86
CA TYR A 124 6.80 -12.47 2.09
C TYR A 124 7.05 -10.98 2.26
N TYR A 125 6.00 -10.27 2.62
CA TYR A 125 6.04 -8.83 2.90
C TYR A 125 5.63 -8.59 4.33
N VAL A 126 6.35 -7.71 5.01
CA VAL A 126 5.94 -7.13 6.27
C VAL A 126 5.88 -5.62 6.07
N ALA A 127 4.69 -5.07 6.11
CA ALA A 127 4.47 -3.64 5.97
C ALA A 127 4.02 -3.04 7.30
N LEU A 128 4.70 -2.00 7.75
CA LEU A 128 4.44 -1.30 9.00
C LEU A 128 4.18 0.18 8.69
N GLY A 129 2.91 0.52 8.48
CA GLY A 129 2.47 1.90 8.33
C GLY A 129 2.14 2.50 9.69
N ASN A 130 2.79 3.61 10.01
CA ASN A 130 2.61 4.31 11.27
C ASN A 130 2.27 5.77 10.99
N ARG A 131 1.24 6.28 11.64
CA ARG A 131 0.83 7.67 11.57
C ARG A 131 0.80 8.29 12.95
N PHE A 132 1.41 9.45 13.05
CA PHE A 132 1.42 10.26 14.25
C PHE A 132 0.70 11.58 13.98
N ASN A 133 -0.49 11.74 14.56
CA ASN A 133 -1.26 12.98 14.56
C ASN A 133 -0.71 13.89 15.66
N ILE A 134 0.39 14.58 15.37
CA ILE A 134 1.15 15.38 16.36
C ILE A 134 0.30 16.53 16.88
N THR A 135 -0.43 17.19 15.98
CA THR A 135 -1.46 18.18 16.30
C THR A 135 -2.63 18.03 15.33
N GLU A 136 -3.69 18.82 15.46
CA GLU A 136 -4.83 18.84 14.52
C GLU A 136 -4.42 19.25 13.09
N TRP A 137 -3.30 19.96 12.94
CA TRP A 137 -2.80 20.46 11.67
C TRP A 137 -1.46 19.85 11.22
N LEU A 138 -0.78 19.05 12.07
CA LEU A 138 0.53 18.46 11.79
C LEU A 138 0.48 16.93 11.94
N ARG A 139 0.88 16.22 10.89
CA ARG A 139 0.89 14.76 10.82
C ARG A 139 2.23 14.27 10.28
N TRP A 140 2.66 13.13 10.80
CA TRP A 140 3.84 12.41 10.33
C TRP A 140 3.48 10.96 10.01
N ASP A 141 3.64 10.53 8.76
CA ASP A 141 3.44 9.16 8.29
C ASP A 141 4.81 8.53 8.05
N ILE A 142 4.98 7.27 8.49
CA ILE A 142 6.18 6.47 8.28
C ILE A 142 5.75 5.07 7.86
N ASP A 143 6.17 4.64 6.68
CA ASP A 143 5.97 3.27 6.21
C ASP A 143 7.32 2.57 6.07
N LEU A 144 7.38 1.34 6.54
CA LEU A 144 8.44 0.40 6.26
C LEU A 144 7.81 -0.81 5.59
N MET A 145 8.30 -1.17 4.43
CA MET A 145 7.96 -2.41 3.74
C MET A 145 9.21 -3.25 3.57
N ASP A 146 9.30 -4.34 4.32
CA ASP A 146 10.37 -5.32 4.23
C ASP A 146 9.94 -6.48 3.31
N ARG A 147 10.83 -6.90 2.42
CA ARG A 147 10.57 -7.93 1.41
C ARG A 147 11.52 -9.10 1.61
N LEU A 148 10.94 -10.26 1.83
CA LEU A 148 11.64 -11.50 2.12
C LEU A 148 11.38 -12.49 0.99
N GLY A 149 12.32 -12.58 0.06
CA GLY A 149 12.34 -13.55 -1.02
C GLY A 149 13.50 -14.53 -0.85
N LYS A 150 13.70 -15.40 -1.83
CA LYS A 150 14.83 -16.33 -1.83
C LYS A 150 16.16 -15.56 -1.91
N GLY A 151 16.98 -15.73 -0.88
CA GLY A 151 18.27 -15.04 -0.76
C GLY A 151 18.21 -13.66 -0.11
N SER A 152 17.02 -13.16 0.21
CA SER A 152 16.84 -11.89 0.93
C SER A 152 16.65 -12.14 2.42
N GLY A 153 17.44 -11.46 3.25
CA GLY A 153 17.27 -11.45 4.70
C GLY A 153 16.42 -10.29 5.18
N PHE A 154 16.07 -10.31 6.47
CA PHE A 154 15.33 -9.22 7.12
C PHE A 154 16.07 -7.87 6.96
N ILE A 155 15.37 -6.84 6.55
CA ILE A 155 15.93 -5.50 6.22
C ILE A 155 17.02 -5.55 5.12
N GLY A 156 17.01 -6.59 4.30
CA GLY A 156 17.87 -6.70 3.12
C GLY A 156 17.33 -5.90 1.94
N ASP A 157 16.07 -6.10 1.65
CA ASP A 157 15.33 -5.51 0.54
C ASP A 157 14.05 -4.86 1.06
N PHE A 158 13.96 -3.53 0.97
CA PHE A 158 12.91 -2.76 1.59
C PHE A 158 12.52 -1.51 0.79
N SER A 159 11.34 -1.00 1.09
CA SER A 159 10.92 0.36 0.76
C SER A 159 10.57 1.10 2.04
N ILE A 160 11.08 2.30 2.19
CA ILE A 160 10.76 3.21 3.30
C ILE A 160 10.12 4.46 2.71
N MET A 161 9.04 4.92 3.32
CA MET A 161 8.45 6.22 3.08
C MET A 161 8.37 6.97 4.43
N SER A 162 8.71 8.25 4.42
CA SER A 162 8.46 9.16 5.53
C SER A 162 7.91 10.46 5.00
N GLU A 163 6.73 10.86 5.44
CA GLU A 163 6.08 12.10 5.02
C GLU A 163 5.60 12.91 6.22
N ILE A 164 6.03 14.16 6.29
CA ILE A 164 5.48 15.16 7.20
C ILE A 164 4.54 16.04 6.39
N SER A 165 3.29 16.18 6.85
CA SER A 165 2.29 17.04 6.25
C SER A 165 1.69 18.00 7.27
N ALA A 166 1.53 19.26 6.88
CA ALA A 166 0.98 20.33 7.69
C ALA A 166 -0.16 21.03 6.95
N ALA A 167 -1.27 21.27 7.65
CA ALA A 167 -2.41 22.05 7.18
C ALA A 167 -2.62 23.27 8.09
N PRO A 168 -1.73 24.29 8.03
CA PRO A 168 -1.70 25.39 8.99
C PRO A 168 -2.93 26.31 8.91
N VAL A 169 -3.58 26.33 7.76
CA VAL A 169 -4.83 27.08 7.54
C VAL A 169 -5.77 26.25 6.67
N ASP A 170 -7.07 26.52 6.78
CA ASP A 170 -8.08 25.80 6.01
C ASP A 170 -7.86 25.95 4.50
N GLY A 171 -7.83 24.82 3.80
CA GLY A 171 -7.62 24.73 2.37
C GLY A 171 -6.15 24.71 1.93
N LEU A 172 -5.18 24.88 2.82
CA LEU A 172 -3.75 24.81 2.50
C LEU A 172 -3.12 23.57 3.14
N ARG A 173 -2.41 22.78 2.36
CA ARG A 173 -1.58 21.66 2.83
C ARG A 173 -0.16 21.81 2.29
N VAL A 174 0.82 21.62 3.14
CA VAL A 174 2.23 21.56 2.78
C VAL A 174 2.77 20.21 3.22
N HIS A 175 3.61 19.59 2.41
CA HIS A 175 4.23 18.33 2.78
C HIS A 175 5.67 18.22 2.29
N ALA A 176 6.45 17.43 3.02
CA ALA A 176 7.78 16.99 2.66
C ALA A 176 7.82 15.47 2.79
N LYS A 177 8.36 14.79 1.78
CA LYS A 177 8.39 13.33 1.68
C LYS A 177 9.79 12.84 1.33
N PHE A 178 10.15 11.74 1.94
CA PHE A 178 11.34 10.96 1.64
C PHE A 178 10.91 9.54 1.30
N THR A 179 11.48 8.96 0.24
CA THR A 179 11.37 7.53 -0.06
C THR A 179 12.76 6.93 -0.24
N TRP A 180 12.89 5.66 0.13
CA TRP A 180 14.10 4.89 -0.11
C TRP A 180 13.72 3.46 -0.48
N ASP A 181 13.99 3.10 -1.73
CA ASP A 181 13.78 1.77 -2.26
C ASP A 181 15.12 1.07 -2.42
N ARG A 182 15.23 -0.11 -1.84
CA ARG A 182 16.42 -0.94 -1.93
C ARG A 182 16.03 -2.37 -2.23
N ASN A 183 16.64 -2.92 -3.27
CA ASN A 183 16.67 -4.34 -3.55
C ASN A 183 18.10 -4.72 -3.95
N LYS A 184 18.82 -5.46 -3.09
CA LYS A 184 20.20 -5.83 -3.33
C LYS A 184 20.34 -6.88 -4.44
N GLU A 185 19.68 -8.02 -4.25
CA GLU A 185 19.90 -9.19 -5.08
C GLU A 185 18.64 -10.06 -5.27
N CYS A 186 17.50 -9.66 -4.72
CA CYS A 186 16.26 -10.44 -4.82
C CYS A 186 15.70 -10.36 -6.24
N HIS A 187 16.02 -11.33 -7.07
CA HIS A 187 15.52 -11.42 -8.45
C HIS A 187 14.04 -11.84 -8.53
N GLU A 188 13.47 -12.30 -7.43
CA GLU A 188 12.06 -12.70 -7.36
C GLU A 188 11.14 -11.51 -7.08
N ASP A 189 11.68 -10.37 -6.68
CA ASP A 189 10.93 -9.14 -6.48
C ASP A 189 10.75 -8.40 -7.82
N TRP A 190 9.53 -8.43 -8.34
CA TRP A 190 9.17 -7.73 -9.57
C TRP A 190 8.75 -6.27 -9.34
N LEU A 191 8.52 -5.90 -8.09
CA LEU A 191 8.02 -4.58 -7.71
C LEU A 191 9.16 -3.59 -7.53
N VAL A 192 10.27 -4.06 -6.99
CA VAL A 192 11.51 -3.29 -6.89
C VAL A 192 12.62 -4.13 -7.53
N LEU A 193 13.09 -3.72 -8.68
CA LEU A 193 14.03 -4.51 -9.46
C LEU A 193 15.36 -4.74 -8.73
N SER A 194 15.95 -5.91 -8.92
CA SER A 194 17.26 -6.26 -8.36
C SER A 194 18.32 -5.23 -8.77
N GLY A 195 19.14 -4.83 -7.80
CA GLY A 195 20.16 -3.77 -7.97
C GLY A 195 19.62 -2.35 -7.69
N THR A 196 18.32 -2.17 -7.42
CA THR A 196 17.75 -0.87 -7.07
C THR A 196 18.31 -0.35 -5.74
N ASN A 197 18.71 0.91 -5.72
CA ASN A 197 19.02 1.67 -4.52
C ASN A 197 18.73 3.15 -4.79
N VAL A 198 17.45 3.52 -4.74
CA VAL A 198 16.95 4.84 -5.08
C VAL A 198 16.47 5.55 -3.82
N ARG A 199 16.84 6.81 -3.69
CA ARG A 199 16.36 7.71 -2.65
C ARG A 199 15.78 8.95 -3.29
N THR A 200 14.56 9.30 -2.89
CA THR A 200 13.89 10.50 -3.39
C THR A 200 13.53 11.41 -2.23
N VAL A 201 13.80 12.69 -2.38
CA VAL A 201 13.32 13.74 -1.48
C VAL A 201 12.41 14.63 -2.29
N SER A 202 11.21 14.86 -1.81
CA SER A 202 10.23 15.71 -2.50
C SER A 202 9.46 16.55 -1.50
N GLY A 203 8.80 17.57 -2.01
CA GLY A 203 7.93 18.41 -1.21
C GLY A 203 6.93 19.15 -2.09
N GLY A 204 5.89 19.66 -1.47
CA GLY A 204 4.86 20.32 -2.22
C GLY A 204 3.87 21.10 -1.39
N VAL A 205 3.06 21.83 -2.12
CA VAL A 205 1.96 22.64 -1.59
C VAL A 205 0.70 22.31 -2.37
N GLU A 206 -0.37 22.07 -1.64
CA GLU A 206 -1.72 21.88 -2.17
C GLU A 206 -2.63 22.99 -1.66
N TYR A 207 -3.46 23.52 -2.55
CA TYR A 207 -4.45 24.51 -2.19
C TYR A 207 -5.85 24.14 -2.71
N HIS A 208 -6.80 24.14 -1.81
CA HIS A 208 -8.22 23.84 -2.07
C HIS A 208 -9.06 25.09 -1.94
N PRO A 209 -9.28 25.85 -3.05
CA PRO A 209 -9.97 27.13 -3.01
C PRO A 209 -11.46 27.01 -2.65
N VAL A 210 -12.09 25.87 -2.89
CA VAL A 210 -13.51 25.63 -2.62
C VAL A 210 -13.68 24.99 -1.25
N LYS A 211 -13.80 25.79 -0.21
CA LYS A 211 -13.90 25.33 1.19
C LYS A 211 -15.08 24.39 1.48
N ARG A 212 -16.20 24.53 0.77
CA ARG A 212 -17.40 23.69 0.95
C ARG A 212 -17.27 22.31 0.33
N SER A 213 -16.35 22.15 -0.63
CA SER A 213 -16.07 20.89 -1.31
C SER A 213 -14.59 20.86 -1.67
N ARG A 214 -13.76 20.38 -0.74
CA ARG A 214 -12.28 20.33 -0.91
C ARG A 214 -11.86 19.53 -2.14
N ASP A 215 -12.68 18.55 -2.55
CA ASP A 215 -12.38 17.68 -3.69
C ASP A 215 -12.79 18.30 -5.04
N ALA A 216 -13.52 19.43 -5.05
CA ALA A 216 -14.00 20.05 -6.29
C ALA A 216 -12.85 20.65 -7.12
N VAL A 217 -11.88 21.31 -6.45
CA VAL A 217 -10.71 21.90 -7.10
C VAL A 217 -9.50 21.77 -6.18
N LYS A 218 -8.44 21.16 -6.69
CA LYS A 218 -7.13 21.08 -6.05
C LYS A 218 -6.08 21.71 -6.96
N LEU A 219 -5.42 22.77 -6.49
CA LEU A 219 -4.23 23.33 -7.12
C LEU A 219 -3.00 22.84 -6.37
N PHE A 220 -1.95 22.44 -7.08
CA PHE A 220 -0.77 21.91 -6.43
C PHE A 220 0.51 22.32 -7.18
N ALA A 221 1.61 22.41 -6.43
CA ALA A 221 2.96 22.54 -6.94
C ALA A 221 3.87 21.58 -6.18
N MET A 222 4.62 20.76 -6.90
CA MET A 222 5.48 19.71 -6.36
C MET A 222 6.88 19.82 -6.96
N ALA A 223 7.88 19.46 -6.15
CA ALA A 223 9.27 19.35 -6.56
C ALA A 223 9.90 18.12 -5.87
N GLY A 224 10.85 17.48 -6.58
CA GLY A 224 11.57 16.32 -6.06
C GLY A 224 12.83 16.03 -6.88
#